data_2ee398e103b802bec7e2cb6e1ebfba5c
#
_entry.id   2ee398e103b802bec7e2cb6e1ebfba5c
#
_cell.length_a   1.000
_cell.length_b   1.000
_cell.length_c   1.000
_cell.angle_alpha   90.00
_cell.angle_beta   90.00
_cell.angle_gamma   90.00
#
_symmetry.space_group_name_H-M   'P 1'
#
loop_
_entity.id
_entity.type
_entity.pdbx_description
1 polymer ?
#
loop_
_entity_poly.entity_id
_entity_poly.type
_entity_poly.pdbx_seq_one_letter_code
_entity_poly.pdbx_strand_id
1 'polypeptide(L)'
;ATSAAGAQGWQALDQLIDALAGCAATSDADLGRSALALLGSAPRTVLRLDEHARRGWPYAPPSSPHGGQGMQRLAQGLASPIALAITSLHGDGRVRERAVKAMLAAPSPELMPFLVLRTSDWVRQVRNRARAGLALLLAENPAGYLPAALPVTLLIAARDRGGFARTQALAAIITAPDRVLASLVASPDRRVRQFVFDARLAQRRLRFADLVIIA
;
A
#
# COMPACT_ATOMS: atom_id res chain seq x y z
N ALA A 1 17.58 -9.02 25.83
CA ALA A 1 18.44 -9.20 24.67
C ALA A 1 17.59 -8.99 23.41
N THR A 2 17.38 -7.75 23.02
CA THR A 2 16.90 -7.40 21.67
C THR A 2 18.05 -7.75 20.74
N SER A 3 17.86 -8.85 20.05
CA SER A 3 18.84 -9.54 19.23
C SER A 3 19.46 -8.59 18.19
N ALA A 4 20.76 -8.75 17.93
CA ALA A 4 21.49 -8.11 16.83
C ALA A 4 20.74 -8.24 15.47
N ALA A 5 20.02 -9.33 15.26
CA ALA A 5 19.13 -9.53 14.12
C ALA A 5 17.98 -8.50 14.02
N GLY A 6 17.48 -8.02 15.16
CA GLY A 6 16.48 -6.92 15.17
C GLY A 6 17.08 -5.60 14.73
N ALA A 7 18.27 -5.26 15.22
CA ALA A 7 18.98 -4.03 14.85
C ALA A 7 19.35 -4.00 13.36
N GLN A 8 19.82 -5.13 12.80
CA GLN A 8 20.12 -5.26 11.37
C GLN A 8 18.86 -5.08 10.50
N GLY A 9 17.71 -5.60 10.95
CA GLY A 9 16.45 -5.45 10.24
C GLY A 9 15.97 -4.00 10.19
N TRP A 10 16.19 -3.21 11.24
CA TRP A 10 15.84 -1.79 11.28
C TRP A 10 16.77 -0.96 10.38
N GLN A 11 18.08 -1.22 10.42
CA GLN A 11 19.04 -0.56 9.55
C GLN A 11 18.76 -0.80 8.06
N ALA A 12 18.32 -2.00 7.67
CA ALA A 12 17.92 -2.31 6.31
C ALA A 12 16.68 -1.52 5.87
N LEU A 13 15.74 -1.24 6.79
CA LEU A 13 14.58 -0.40 6.50
C LEU A 13 14.96 1.07 6.34
N ASP A 14 15.91 1.59 7.13
CA ASP A 14 16.45 2.95 6.96
C ASP A 14 17.09 3.08 5.58
N GLN A 15 17.96 2.14 5.20
CA GLN A 15 18.61 2.13 3.89
C GLN A 15 17.58 2.05 2.74
N LEU A 16 16.52 1.27 2.90
CA LEU A 16 15.46 1.18 1.91
C LEU A 16 14.70 2.51 1.77
N ILE A 17 14.39 3.17 2.89
CA ILE A 17 13.73 4.49 2.87
C ILE A 17 14.63 5.51 2.18
N ASP A 18 15.92 5.52 2.49
CA ASP A 18 16.89 6.43 1.87
C ASP A 18 17.01 6.19 0.36
N ALA A 19 17.06 4.92 -0.07
CA ALA A 19 17.08 4.56 -1.48
C ALA A 19 15.81 5.02 -2.21
N LEU A 20 14.64 4.80 -1.60
CA LEU A 20 13.37 5.24 -2.17
C LEU A 20 13.25 6.78 -2.23
N ALA A 21 13.77 7.48 -1.21
CA ALA A 21 13.84 8.94 -1.21
C ALA A 21 14.80 9.44 -2.29
N GLY A 22 15.90 8.76 -2.51
CA GLY A 22 16.80 9.01 -3.63
C GLY A 22 16.09 8.85 -4.98
N CYS A 23 15.37 7.75 -5.19
CA CYS A 23 14.55 7.55 -6.40
C CYS A 23 13.50 8.64 -6.58
N ALA A 24 12.87 9.11 -5.50
CA ALA A 24 11.87 10.17 -5.56
C ALA A 24 12.47 11.55 -5.90
N ALA A 25 13.75 11.76 -5.60
CA ALA A 25 14.49 12.99 -5.92
C ALA A 25 14.99 13.02 -7.37
N THR A 26 15.04 11.88 -8.05
CA THR A 26 15.37 11.81 -9.46
C THR A 26 14.17 12.20 -10.32
N SER A 27 14.43 12.72 -11.53
CA SER A 27 13.36 12.95 -12.52
C SER A 27 13.02 11.69 -13.30
N ASP A 28 13.57 10.53 -12.93
CA ASP A 28 13.37 9.25 -13.60
C ASP A 28 12.07 8.60 -13.13
N ALA A 29 11.01 8.79 -13.91
CA ALA A 29 9.69 8.23 -13.63
C ALA A 29 9.66 6.69 -13.75
N ASP A 30 10.49 6.09 -14.60
CA ASP A 30 10.53 4.64 -14.81
C ASP A 30 11.19 3.94 -13.62
N LEU A 31 12.29 4.51 -13.11
CA LEU A 31 12.91 4.04 -11.88
C LEU A 31 11.93 4.08 -10.71
N GLY A 32 11.20 5.19 -10.56
CA GLY A 32 10.19 5.35 -9.53
C GLY A 32 9.06 4.32 -9.63
N ARG A 33 8.54 4.05 -10.82
CA ARG A 33 7.53 3.02 -11.05
C ARG A 33 8.04 1.62 -10.76
N SER A 34 9.26 1.30 -11.20
CA SER A 34 9.90 0.01 -10.95
C SER A 34 10.07 -0.25 -9.46
N ALA A 35 10.52 0.75 -8.69
CA ALA A 35 10.65 0.67 -7.24
C ALA A 35 9.29 0.42 -6.56
N LEU A 36 8.22 1.11 -6.98
CA LEU A 36 6.88 0.90 -6.46
C LEU A 36 6.31 -0.47 -6.82
N ALA A 37 6.57 -0.97 -8.02
CA ALA A 37 6.15 -2.32 -8.43
C ALA A 37 6.83 -3.40 -7.58
N LEU A 38 8.13 -3.26 -7.27
CA LEU A 38 8.84 -4.14 -6.35
C LEU A 38 8.23 -4.11 -4.94
N LEU A 39 7.90 -2.93 -4.41
CA LEU A 39 7.22 -2.81 -3.12
C LEU A 39 5.82 -3.44 -3.15
N GLY A 40 5.08 -3.26 -4.23
CA GLY A 40 3.77 -3.87 -4.44
C GLY A 40 3.81 -5.40 -4.39
N SER A 41 4.90 -6.01 -4.89
CA SER A 41 5.13 -7.46 -4.82
C SER A 41 5.52 -7.94 -3.40
N ALA A 42 5.92 -7.03 -2.51
CA ALA A 42 6.37 -7.31 -1.15
C ALA A 42 5.48 -6.61 -0.09
N PRO A 43 4.20 -6.94 0.03
CA PRO A 43 3.23 -6.21 0.85
C PRO A 43 3.59 -6.17 2.34
N ARG A 44 4.32 -7.19 2.86
CA ARG A 44 4.84 -7.18 4.24
C ARG A 44 5.91 -6.12 4.43
N THR A 45 6.73 -5.86 3.41
CA THR A 45 7.74 -4.80 3.44
C THR A 45 7.08 -3.43 3.53
N VAL A 46 6.00 -3.20 2.77
CA VAL A 46 5.21 -1.96 2.84
C VAL A 46 4.68 -1.71 4.26
N LEU A 47 4.18 -2.76 4.94
CA LEU A 47 3.74 -2.65 6.33
C LEU A 47 4.88 -2.31 7.29
N ARG A 48 6.02 -2.98 7.13
CA ARG A 48 7.21 -2.73 7.98
C ARG A 48 7.75 -1.32 7.78
N LEU A 49 7.77 -0.83 6.55
CA LEU A 49 8.15 0.56 6.26
C LEU A 49 7.22 1.55 6.96
N ASP A 50 5.90 1.33 6.94
CA ASP A 50 4.93 2.17 7.64
C ASP A 50 5.14 2.16 9.16
N GLU A 51 5.38 1.00 9.74
CA GLU A 51 5.64 0.86 11.17
C GLU A 51 6.96 1.52 11.58
N HIS A 52 8.00 1.35 10.77
CA HIS A 52 9.32 1.93 11.00
C HIS A 52 9.29 3.46 10.89
N ALA A 53 8.72 3.99 9.82
CA ALA A 53 8.60 5.43 9.59
C ALA A 53 7.84 6.14 10.72
N ARG A 54 6.83 5.50 11.31
CA ARG A 54 6.08 6.07 12.43
C ARG A 54 6.86 6.11 13.75
N ARG A 55 7.80 5.18 13.97
CA ARG A 55 8.56 5.08 15.22
C ARG A 55 9.80 5.96 15.25
N GLY A 56 10.47 6.13 14.12
CA GLY A 56 11.80 6.72 14.05
C GLY A 56 11.90 8.08 13.37
N TRP A 57 10.98 8.42 12.53
CA TRP A 57 11.14 9.54 11.60
C TRP A 57 11.13 10.95 12.20
N PRO A 58 10.41 11.28 13.27
CA PRO A 58 10.52 12.59 13.92
C PRO A 58 11.88 12.84 14.56
N TYR A 59 12.67 11.77 14.78
CA TYR A 59 13.90 11.77 15.57
C TYR A 59 15.12 11.29 14.77
N ALA A 60 15.04 11.20 13.43
CA ALA A 60 16.22 10.88 12.62
C ALA A 60 17.30 11.95 12.90
N PRO A 61 18.53 11.54 13.29
CA PRO A 61 19.58 12.48 13.63
C PRO A 61 19.87 13.39 12.43
N PRO A 62 20.24 14.66 12.67
CA PRO A 62 20.59 15.62 11.60
C PRO A 62 21.71 15.14 10.67
N SER A 63 22.46 14.13 11.09
CA SER A 63 23.58 13.51 10.36
C SER A 63 23.14 12.48 9.30
N SER A 64 21.86 12.06 9.25
CA SER A 64 21.40 11.25 8.12
C SER A 64 21.35 12.13 6.86
N PRO A 65 22.03 11.76 5.75
CA PRO A 65 22.02 12.54 4.51
C PRO A 65 20.61 12.78 3.96
N HIS A 66 19.65 11.94 4.38
CA HIS A 66 18.26 11.95 3.95
C HIS A 66 17.28 12.12 5.14
N GLY A 67 17.79 12.40 6.35
CA GLY A 67 17.01 12.75 7.54
C GLY A 67 16.07 13.91 7.26
N GLY A 68 15.27 14.32 8.21
CA GLY A 68 14.16 15.28 8.16
C GLY A 68 14.08 16.29 7.00
N GLN A 69 15.23 16.75 6.46
CA GLN A 69 15.27 17.65 5.30
C GLN A 69 14.90 16.99 3.98
N GLY A 70 15.32 15.72 3.75
CA GLY A 70 14.97 14.97 2.53
C GLY A 70 13.45 14.75 2.45
N MET A 71 12.86 14.32 3.55
CA MET A 71 11.41 14.16 3.63
C MET A 71 10.63 15.47 3.57
N GLN A 72 11.18 16.53 4.13
CA GLN A 72 10.57 17.84 4.05
C GLN A 72 10.56 18.36 2.61
N ARG A 73 11.63 18.14 1.85
CA ARG A 73 11.69 18.42 0.39
C ARG A 73 10.72 17.55 -0.40
N LEU A 74 10.63 16.25 -0.11
CA LEU A 74 9.66 15.35 -0.73
C LEU A 74 8.22 15.76 -0.41
N ALA A 75 7.96 16.20 0.81
CA ALA A 75 6.65 16.71 1.22
C ALA A 75 6.25 18.03 0.53
N GLN A 76 7.22 18.76 0.00
CA GLN A 76 7.01 19.98 -0.80
C GLN A 76 6.85 19.69 -2.30
N GLY A 77 7.48 18.61 -2.79
CA GLY A 77 7.50 18.22 -4.20
C GLY A 77 6.72 16.93 -4.48
N LEU A 78 5.42 16.89 -4.19
CA LEU A 78 4.52 15.73 -4.42
C LEU A 78 4.27 15.45 -5.91
N ALA A 79 5.30 15.44 -6.72
CA ALA A 79 5.16 15.39 -8.18
C ALA A 79 5.21 13.97 -8.77
N SER A 80 5.73 12.97 -8.04
CA SER A 80 5.86 11.61 -8.54
C SER A 80 5.13 10.58 -7.65
N PRO A 81 4.65 9.46 -8.22
CA PRO A 81 4.00 8.41 -7.43
C PRO A 81 4.86 7.90 -6.27
N ILE A 82 6.18 7.75 -6.48
CA ILE A 82 7.08 7.29 -5.41
C ILE A 82 7.21 8.33 -4.29
N ALA A 83 7.27 9.62 -4.62
CA ALA A 83 7.26 10.70 -3.61
C ALA A 83 5.96 10.67 -2.79
N LEU A 84 4.80 10.46 -3.44
CA LEU A 84 3.51 10.32 -2.76
C LEU A 84 3.48 9.10 -1.84
N ALA A 85 3.96 7.96 -2.30
CA ALA A 85 4.03 6.73 -1.53
C ALA A 85 4.83 6.94 -0.24
N ILE A 86 6.07 7.45 -0.35
CA ILE A 86 6.96 7.68 0.79
C ILE A 86 6.38 8.75 1.71
N THR A 87 5.90 9.88 1.17
CA THR A 87 5.33 10.96 1.97
C THR A 87 4.09 10.50 2.74
N SER A 88 3.35 9.53 2.22
CA SER A 88 2.23 8.94 2.95
C SER A 88 2.64 8.15 4.20
N LEU A 89 3.90 7.78 4.35
CA LEU A 89 4.44 7.10 5.53
C LEU A 89 4.90 8.08 6.62
N HIS A 90 4.93 9.39 6.36
CA HIS A 90 5.46 10.41 7.26
C HIS A 90 4.81 10.39 8.65
N GLY A 91 5.59 10.69 9.72
CA GLY A 91 5.10 10.74 11.10
C GLY A 91 4.01 11.79 11.33
N ASP A 92 4.09 12.96 10.66
CA ASP A 92 3.08 14.03 10.76
C ASP A 92 1.82 13.70 9.94
N GLY A 93 0.67 13.67 10.61
CA GLY A 93 -0.64 13.41 10.00
C GLY A 93 -1.04 14.41 8.93
N ARG A 94 -0.64 15.68 9.04
CA ARG A 94 -0.92 16.71 8.03
C ARG A 94 -0.17 16.43 6.73
N VAL A 95 1.05 15.94 6.83
CA VAL A 95 1.86 15.54 5.67
C VAL A 95 1.22 14.32 4.99
N ARG A 96 0.83 13.30 5.77
CA ARG A 96 0.12 12.13 5.25
C ARG A 96 -1.21 12.50 4.58
N GLU A 97 -1.97 13.45 5.15
CA GLU A 97 -3.22 13.90 4.56
C GLU A 97 -3.01 14.54 3.19
N ARG A 98 -2.00 15.41 3.04
CA ARG A 98 -1.63 16.01 1.76
C ARG A 98 -1.24 14.93 0.73
N ALA A 99 -0.44 13.94 1.15
CA ALA A 99 -0.07 12.83 0.28
C ALA A 99 -1.30 12.04 -0.19
N VAL A 100 -2.21 11.68 0.71
CA VAL A 100 -3.47 10.99 0.36
C VAL A 100 -4.31 11.85 -0.59
N LYS A 101 -4.43 13.16 -0.36
CA LYS A 101 -5.15 14.07 -1.27
C LYS A 101 -4.54 14.05 -2.68
N ALA A 102 -3.21 14.09 -2.78
CA ALA A 102 -2.51 14.07 -4.06
C ALA A 102 -2.61 12.69 -4.75
N MET A 103 -2.55 11.57 -4.01
CA MET A 103 -2.79 10.23 -4.55
C MET A 103 -4.18 10.09 -5.18
N LEU A 104 -5.19 10.72 -4.58
CA LEU A 104 -6.57 10.69 -5.08
C LEU A 104 -6.79 11.62 -6.27
N ALA A 105 -5.99 12.68 -6.41
CA ALA A 105 -6.03 13.57 -7.57
C ALA A 105 -5.35 12.97 -8.82
N ALA A 106 -4.36 12.07 -8.60
CA ALA A 106 -3.65 11.35 -9.66
C ALA A 106 -3.51 9.86 -9.28
N PRO A 107 -4.62 9.10 -9.31
CA PRO A 107 -4.62 7.73 -8.84
C PRO A 107 -3.87 6.81 -9.79
N SER A 108 -3.04 5.92 -9.21
CA SER A 108 -2.36 4.86 -9.95
C SER A 108 -2.38 3.54 -9.17
N PRO A 109 -2.32 2.38 -9.85
CA PRO A 109 -2.33 1.07 -9.20
C PRO A 109 -1.19 0.91 -8.18
N GLU A 110 -0.02 1.45 -8.47
CA GLU A 110 1.17 1.35 -7.62
C GLU A 110 1.00 2.07 -6.27
N LEU A 111 0.10 3.03 -6.19
CA LEU A 111 -0.20 3.77 -4.96
C LEU A 111 -1.22 3.05 -4.06
N MET A 112 -1.92 2.04 -4.58
CA MET A 112 -2.97 1.35 -3.83
C MET A 112 -2.50 0.72 -2.51
N PRO A 113 -1.34 0.06 -2.41
CA PRO A 113 -0.84 -0.46 -1.15
C PRO A 113 -0.74 0.61 -0.05
N PHE A 114 -0.28 1.80 -0.42
CA PHE A 114 -0.12 2.93 0.48
C PHE A 114 -1.46 3.58 0.85
N LEU A 115 -2.37 3.75 -0.11
CA LEU A 115 -3.71 4.25 0.15
C LEU A 115 -4.49 3.31 1.08
N VAL A 116 -4.40 2.00 0.88
CA VAL A 116 -4.99 0.97 1.75
C VAL A 116 -4.49 1.11 3.18
N LEU A 117 -3.18 1.29 3.41
CA LEU A 117 -2.63 1.53 4.74
C LEU A 117 -3.29 2.73 5.43
N ARG A 118 -3.54 3.80 4.70
CA ARG A 118 -4.16 5.03 5.25
C ARG A 118 -5.62 4.83 5.62
N THR A 119 -6.32 3.81 5.12
CA THR A 119 -7.71 3.50 5.56
C THR A 119 -7.81 3.08 7.02
N SER A 120 -6.70 2.64 7.62
CA SER A 120 -6.59 2.30 9.04
C SER A 120 -5.79 3.34 9.85
N ASP A 121 -5.50 4.52 9.29
CA ASP A 121 -4.73 5.57 9.95
C ASP A 121 -5.39 6.00 11.27
N TRP A 122 -4.56 6.30 12.29
CA TRP A 122 -5.05 6.77 13.57
C TRP A 122 -5.58 8.22 13.50
N VAL A 123 -5.05 9.05 12.57
CA VAL A 123 -5.57 10.40 12.30
C VAL A 123 -6.86 10.30 11.51
N ARG A 124 -7.97 10.75 12.11
CA ARG A 124 -9.32 10.62 11.53
C ARG A 124 -9.45 11.23 10.15
N GLN A 125 -8.85 12.40 9.91
CA GLN A 125 -8.90 13.11 8.64
C GLN A 125 -8.23 12.30 7.53
N VAL A 126 -7.02 11.78 7.77
CA VAL A 126 -6.30 10.90 6.84
C VAL A 126 -7.13 9.66 6.53
N ARG A 127 -7.61 8.99 7.60
CA ARG A 127 -8.40 7.77 7.48
C ARG A 127 -9.69 7.96 6.68
N ASN A 128 -10.46 9.00 6.98
CA ASN A 128 -11.73 9.24 6.30
C ASN A 128 -11.52 9.55 4.82
N ARG A 129 -10.52 10.37 4.49
CA ARG A 129 -10.17 10.67 3.10
C ARG A 129 -9.72 9.43 2.33
N ALA A 130 -8.85 8.62 2.93
CA ALA A 130 -8.39 7.38 2.32
C ALA A 130 -9.52 6.37 2.11
N ARG A 131 -10.44 6.25 3.07
CA ARG A 131 -11.62 5.38 2.96
C ARG A 131 -12.55 5.81 1.84
N ALA A 132 -12.90 7.09 1.78
CA ALA A 132 -13.76 7.60 0.72
C ALA A 132 -13.11 7.39 -0.67
N GLY A 133 -11.81 7.70 -0.80
CA GLY A 133 -11.09 7.53 -2.05
C GLY A 133 -10.95 6.06 -2.46
N LEU A 134 -10.59 5.16 -1.53
CA LEU A 134 -10.49 3.73 -1.84
C LEU A 134 -11.83 3.15 -2.30
N ALA A 135 -12.93 3.51 -1.64
CA ALA A 135 -14.26 3.05 -2.02
C ALA A 135 -14.62 3.50 -3.44
N LEU A 136 -14.37 4.77 -3.77
CA LEU A 136 -14.63 5.34 -5.09
C LEU A 136 -13.80 4.64 -6.17
N LEU A 137 -12.48 4.54 -5.99
CA LEU A 137 -11.56 3.95 -6.97
C LEU A 137 -11.88 2.48 -7.24
N LEU A 138 -12.19 1.69 -6.20
CA LEU A 138 -12.55 0.29 -6.36
C LEU A 138 -13.93 0.10 -7.02
N ALA A 139 -14.86 1.02 -6.80
CA ALA A 139 -16.18 0.99 -7.46
C ALA A 139 -16.09 1.38 -8.94
N GLU A 140 -15.29 2.40 -9.27
CA GLU A 140 -15.15 2.90 -10.64
C GLU A 140 -14.30 1.98 -11.53
N ASN A 141 -13.19 1.47 -11.00
CA ASN A 141 -12.26 0.64 -11.78
C ASN A 141 -11.66 -0.49 -10.94
N PRO A 142 -12.44 -1.53 -10.61
CA PRO A 142 -11.92 -2.68 -9.86
C PRO A 142 -10.78 -3.39 -10.62
N ALA A 143 -10.81 -3.40 -11.95
CA ALA A 143 -9.77 -4.03 -12.77
C ALA A 143 -8.40 -3.36 -12.59
N GLY A 144 -8.38 -2.04 -12.49
CA GLY A 144 -7.13 -1.28 -12.35
C GLY A 144 -6.57 -1.31 -10.93
N TYR A 145 -7.42 -1.33 -9.92
CA TYR A 145 -6.97 -1.05 -8.54
C TYR A 145 -7.02 -2.25 -7.59
N LEU A 146 -7.97 -3.18 -7.76
CA LEU A 146 -8.14 -4.30 -6.84
C LEU A 146 -6.92 -5.22 -6.75
N PRO A 147 -6.25 -5.61 -7.85
CA PRO A 147 -5.08 -6.48 -7.77
C PRO A 147 -3.95 -5.90 -6.91
N ALA A 148 -3.70 -4.60 -7.02
CA ALA A 148 -2.65 -3.92 -6.25
C ALA A 148 -3.08 -3.64 -4.79
N ALA A 149 -4.36 -3.40 -4.54
CA ALA A 149 -4.89 -3.11 -3.21
C ALA A 149 -4.98 -4.36 -2.33
N LEU A 150 -5.36 -5.51 -2.92
CA LEU A 150 -5.79 -6.69 -2.18
C LEU A 150 -4.72 -7.30 -1.27
N PRO A 151 -3.45 -7.46 -1.67
CA PRO A 151 -2.42 -8.06 -0.81
C PRO A 151 -2.23 -7.33 0.52
N VAL A 152 -2.17 -5.99 0.51
CA VAL A 152 -2.06 -5.18 1.72
C VAL A 152 -3.37 -5.16 2.49
N THR A 153 -4.51 -5.12 1.82
CA THR A 153 -5.84 -5.21 2.46
C THR A 153 -5.95 -6.43 3.35
N LEU A 154 -5.53 -7.60 2.87
CA LEU A 154 -5.59 -8.85 3.63
C LEU A 154 -4.62 -8.88 4.82
N LEU A 155 -3.49 -8.18 4.71
CA LEU A 155 -2.54 -8.05 5.81
C LEU A 155 -3.04 -7.15 6.94
N ILE A 156 -3.73 -6.04 6.60
CA ILE A 156 -4.23 -5.11 7.62
C ILE A 156 -5.61 -5.49 8.17
N ALA A 157 -6.28 -6.47 7.57
CA ALA A 157 -7.66 -6.85 7.93
C ALA A 157 -7.81 -7.25 9.40
N ALA A 158 -6.76 -7.82 10.02
CA ALA A 158 -6.74 -8.19 11.43
C ALA A 158 -6.46 -7.01 12.39
N ARG A 159 -6.14 -5.82 11.89
CA ARG A 159 -5.94 -4.63 12.73
C ARG A 159 -7.29 -4.02 13.12
N ASP A 160 -7.37 -3.37 14.29
CA ASP A 160 -8.61 -2.77 14.82
C ASP A 160 -9.42 -1.95 13.83
N ARG A 161 -8.76 -1.30 12.87
CA ARG A 161 -9.40 -0.45 11.86
C ARG A 161 -9.27 -0.97 10.44
N GLY A 162 -8.78 -2.21 10.27
CA GLY A 162 -8.46 -2.79 8.96
C GLY A 162 -9.68 -3.34 8.20
N GLY A 163 -10.79 -3.61 8.88
CA GLY A 163 -11.98 -4.24 8.31
C GLY A 163 -12.59 -3.47 7.14
N PHE A 164 -12.51 -2.13 7.13
CA PHE A 164 -13.08 -1.31 6.07
C PHE A 164 -12.53 -1.67 4.68
N ALA A 165 -11.20 -1.72 4.53
CA ALA A 165 -10.59 -2.04 3.23
C ALA A 165 -10.98 -3.44 2.74
N ARG A 166 -11.11 -4.41 3.66
CA ARG A 166 -11.58 -5.77 3.35
C ARG A 166 -13.02 -5.77 2.84
N THR A 167 -13.90 -5.00 3.44
CA THR A 167 -15.29 -4.85 2.99
C THR A 167 -15.36 -4.25 1.58
N GLN A 168 -14.56 -3.21 1.31
CA GLN A 168 -14.51 -2.60 -0.03
C GLN A 168 -13.92 -3.55 -1.07
N ALA A 169 -12.88 -4.31 -0.73
CA ALA A 169 -12.32 -5.32 -1.63
C ALA A 169 -13.34 -6.44 -1.94
N LEU A 170 -14.11 -6.88 -0.94
CA LEU A 170 -15.17 -7.86 -1.16
C LEU A 170 -16.25 -7.31 -2.11
N ALA A 171 -16.71 -6.08 -1.91
CA ALA A 171 -17.66 -5.42 -2.81
C ALA A 171 -17.11 -5.32 -4.25
N ALA A 172 -15.83 -4.94 -4.39
CA ALA A 172 -15.17 -4.87 -5.70
C ALA A 172 -15.04 -6.23 -6.38
N ILE A 173 -14.80 -7.33 -5.65
CA ILE A 173 -14.78 -8.70 -6.21
C ILE A 173 -16.15 -9.07 -6.79
N ILE A 174 -17.24 -8.64 -6.13
CA ILE A 174 -18.61 -8.93 -6.59
C ILE A 174 -18.87 -8.34 -7.98
N THR A 175 -18.35 -7.16 -8.24
CA THR A 175 -18.56 -6.40 -9.48
C THR A 175 -17.42 -6.54 -10.50
N ALA A 176 -16.29 -7.14 -10.10
CA ALA A 176 -15.12 -7.27 -10.96
C ALA A 176 -15.40 -8.14 -12.20
N PRO A 177 -14.87 -7.76 -13.37
CA PRO A 177 -14.91 -8.61 -14.57
C PRO A 177 -14.22 -9.95 -14.35
N ASP A 178 -14.70 -11.00 -15.01
CA ASP A 178 -14.15 -12.35 -14.90
C ASP A 178 -12.63 -12.44 -15.14
N ARG A 179 -12.09 -11.66 -16.09
CA ARG A 179 -10.64 -11.58 -16.36
C ARG A 179 -9.82 -11.15 -15.14
N VAL A 180 -10.36 -10.23 -14.34
CA VAL A 180 -9.72 -9.76 -13.12
C VAL A 180 -9.75 -10.84 -12.06
N LEU A 181 -10.90 -11.49 -11.89
CA LEU A 181 -11.04 -12.60 -10.96
C LEU A 181 -10.12 -13.77 -11.32
N ALA A 182 -9.97 -14.10 -12.60
CA ALA A 182 -9.03 -15.11 -13.06
C ALA A 182 -7.57 -14.75 -12.70
N SER A 183 -7.17 -13.49 -12.88
CA SER A 183 -5.82 -13.05 -12.51
C SER A 183 -5.59 -13.09 -10.98
N LEU A 184 -6.60 -12.80 -10.19
CA LEU A 184 -6.52 -12.87 -8.73
C LEU A 184 -6.47 -14.31 -8.21
N VAL A 185 -7.20 -15.24 -8.83
CA VAL A 185 -7.14 -16.67 -8.53
C VAL A 185 -5.78 -17.26 -8.92
N ALA A 186 -5.12 -16.73 -9.95
CA ALA A 186 -3.75 -17.08 -10.33
C ALA A 186 -2.66 -16.32 -9.54
N SER A 187 -3.02 -15.51 -8.57
CA SER A 187 -2.07 -14.72 -7.76
C SER A 187 -1.04 -15.62 -7.06
N PRO A 188 0.25 -15.25 -6.98
CA PRO A 188 1.24 -15.97 -6.19
C PRO A 188 0.95 -15.92 -4.68
N ASP A 189 0.21 -14.92 -4.20
CA ASP A 189 -0.18 -14.82 -2.79
C ASP A 189 -1.38 -15.75 -2.49
N ARG A 190 -1.12 -16.82 -1.72
CA ARG A 190 -2.17 -17.78 -1.30
C ARG A 190 -3.36 -17.09 -0.62
N ARG A 191 -3.13 -16.02 0.15
CA ARG A 191 -4.21 -15.30 0.86
C ARG A 191 -5.15 -14.61 -0.12
N VAL A 192 -4.60 -14.07 -1.21
CA VAL A 192 -5.39 -13.46 -2.28
C VAL A 192 -6.26 -14.53 -2.95
N ARG A 193 -5.65 -15.66 -3.35
CA ARG A 193 -6.39 -16.78 -3.96
C ARG A 193 -7.52 -17.26 -3.05
N GLN A 194 -7.21 -17.53 -1.78
CA GLN A 194 -8.20 -18.01 -0.81
C GLN A 194 -9.34 -17.00 -0.62
N PHE A 195 -9.02 -15.72 -0.47
CA PHE A 195 -10.04 -14.67 -0.27
C PHE A 195 -11.00 -14.56 -1.46
N VAL A 196 -10.46 -14.60 -2.69
CA VAL A 196 -11.27 -14.55 -3.91
C VAL A 196 -12.12 -15.81 -4.06
N PHE A 197 -11.55 -16.98 -3.75
CA PHE A 197 -12.28 -18.23 -3.76
C PHE A 197 -13.46 -18.20 -2.77
N ASP A 198 -13.22 -17.83 -1.52
CA ASP A 198 -14.25 -17.73 -0.48
C ASP A 198 -15.38 -16.75 -0.88
N ALA A 199 -14.99 -15.59 -1.46
CA ALA A 199 -15.93 -14.60 -1.93
C ALA A 199 -16.83 -15.14 -3.07
N ARG A 200 -16.25 -15.91 -4.01
CA ARG A 200 -16.98 -16.52 -5.13
C ARG A 200 -17.85 -17.67 -4.67
N LEU A 201 -17.37 -18.46 -3.71
CA LEU A 201 -18.16 -19.55 -3.10
C LEU A 201 -19.39 -18.98 -2.40
N ALA A 202 -19.23 -17.94 -1.61
CA ALA A 202 -20.35 -17.27 -0.92
C ALA A 202 -21.40 -16.74 -1.90
N GLN A 203 -21.00 -16.35 -3.11
CA GLN A 203 -21.89 -15.87 -4.15
C GLN A 203 -22.43 -16.98 -5.06
N ARG A 204 -22.07 -18.24 -4.82
CA ARG A 204 -22.39 -19.38 -5.71
C ARG A 204 -21.91 -19.18 -7.16
N ARG A 205 -20.81 -18.45 -7.36
CA ARG A 205 -20.22 -18.11 -8.67
C ARG A 205 -18.93 -18.87 -8.97
N LEU A 206 -18.72 -20.04 -8.36
CA LEU A 206 -17.58 -20.89 -8.65
C LEU A 206 -17.73 -21.55 -10.04
N ARG A 207 -16.65 -21.47 -10.82
CA ARG A 207 -16.49 -22.30 -12.04
C ARG A 207 -15.55 -23.47 -11.74
N PHE A 208 -15.72 -24.57 -12.42
CA PHE A 208 -14.87 -25.76 -12.26
C PHE A 208 -13.36 -25.44 -12.46
N ALA A 209 -13.05 -24.54 -13.41
CA ALA A 209 -11.68 -24.08 -13.66
C ALA A 209 -11.03 -23.40 -12.43
N ASP A 210 -11.82 -22.77 -11.56
CA ASP A 210 -11.30 -22.10 -10.36
C ASP A 210 -10.83 -23.11 -9.31
N LEU A 211 -11.39 -24.31 -9.30
CA LEU A 211 -11.04 -25.39 -8.36
C LEU A 211 -9.68 -26.01 -8.70
N VAL A 212 -9.32 -26.09 -9.98
CA VAL A 212 -8.06 -26.71 -10.44
C VAL A 212 -6.85 -25.84 -10.11
N ILE A 213 -6.99 -24.52 -10.06
CA ILE A 213 -5.89 -23.58 -9.79
C ILE A 213 -5.53 -23.51 -8.28
N ILE A 214 -6.42 -23.96 -7.41
CA ILE A 214 -6.27 -23.82 -5.95
C ILE A 214 -5.72 -25.11 -5.31
N ALA A 215 -5.83 -26.23 -5.98
CA ALA A 215 -5.27 -27.51 -5.58
C ALA A 215 -3.76 -27.53 -5.77
#